data_6fd6a2961568a4d01d9a43c44659baff
#
_entry.id   6fd6a2961568a4d01d9a43c44659baff
#
_cell.length_a   1.000
_cell.length_b   1.000
_cell.length_c   1.000
_cell.angle_alpha   90.00
_cell.angle_beta   90.00
_cell.angle_gamma   90.00
#
_symmetry.space_group_name_H-M   'P 1'
#
loop_
_entity.id
_entity.type
_entity.pdbx_description
1 polymer ?
#
loop_
_entity_poly.entity_id
_entity_poly.type
_entity_poly.pdbx_seq_one_letter_code
_entity_poly.pdbx_strand_id
1 'polypeptide(L)'
;MKKTVLLLILGLASFSLSAQSRMTYSWEFVAGVGVGKGPQVSITPEFVAQYDLGAGFRIGAGVGTRFARPCLQYITRNGSKSRDFCNELDIPVFMRLGYGKEKLYANLDAGYAIGALALFDWGWIPGGRTEPIYNGFFVEPQVGWRVGRRSALALGLLIQQSTVSNHVTTEYGTWGDPSYSIREEVNTLNVFTPAVTLRYVLGF
;
A
#
# COMPACT_ATOMS: atom_id res chain seq x y z
N MET A 1 -13.41 34.37 23.07
CA MET A 1 -12.49 33.54 22.26
C MET A 1 -11.41 32.82 23.07
N LYS A 2 -10.60 33.46 23.94
CA LYS A 2 -9.53 32.79 24.69
C LYS A 2 -10.00 31.64 25.61
N LYS A 3 -11.17 31.80 26.29
CA LYS A 3 -11.73 30.73 27.17
C LYS A 3 -12.21 29.50 26.40
N THR A 4 -12.77 29.67 25.22
CA THR A 4 -13.25 28.57 24.36
C THR A 4 -12.09 27.74 23.81
N VAL A 5 -11.00 28.41 23.42
CA VAL A 5 -9.78 27.73 22.96
C VAL A 5 -9.13 26.93 24.10
N LEU A 6 -9.08 27.51 25.31
CA LEU A 6 -8.53 26.82 26.49
C LEU A 6 -9.35 25.58 26.86
N LEU A 7 -10.69 25.66 26.81
CA LEU A 7 -11.58 24.51 27.06
C LEU A 7 -11.41 23.43 25.99
N LEU A 8 -11.20 23.80 24.75
CA LEU A 8 -10.95 22.87 23.65
C LEU A 8 -9.60 22.16 23.82
N ILE A 9 -8.55 22.90 24.22
CA ILE A 9 -7.22 22.32 24.52
C ILE A 9 -7.27 21.39 25.75
N LEU A 10 -7.96 21.80 26.81
CA LEU A 10 -8.15 20.94 28.00
C LEU A 10 -8.99 19.71 27.69
N GLY A 11 -10.03 19.83 26.85
CA GLY A 11 -10.83 18.72 26.37
C GLY A 11 -9.99 17.74 25.53
N LEU A 12 -9.18 18.24 24.61
CA LEU A 12 -8.27 17.42 23.82
C LEU A 12 -7.17 16.76 24.67
N ALA A 13 -6.64 17.47 25.66
CA ALA A 13 -5.63 16.93 26.57
C ALA A 13 -6.21 15.84 27.50
N SER A 14 -7.44 16.01 28.02
CA SER A 14 -8.11 14.99 28.82
C SER A 14 -8.50 13.77 27.99
N PHE A 15 -8.91 13.96 26.73
CA PHE A 15 -9.12 12.86 25.77
C PHE A 15 -7.83 12.08 25.52
N SER A 16 -6.69 12.78 25.36
CA SER A 16 -5.38 12.15 25.15
C SER A 16 -4.95 11.25 26.29
N LEU A 17 -5.16 11.68 27.53
CA LEU A 17 -4.80 10.90 28.74
C LEU A 17 -5.67 9.65 28.92
N SER A 18 -6.98 9.73 28.63
CA SER A 18 -7.89 8.58 28.66
C SER A 18 -7.68 7.62 27.48
N ALA A 19 -7.22 8.14 26.36
CA ALA A 19 -6.97 7.37 25.15
C ALA A 19 -5.73 6.48 25.27
N GLN A 20 -4.73 6.91 26.04
CA GLN A 20 -3.43 6.22 26.12
C GLN A 20 -3.54 4.79 26.70
N SER A 21 -4.52 4.51 27.56
CA SER A 21 -4.76 3.18 28.12
C SER A 21 -5.51 2.22 27.15
N ARG A 22 -6.08 2.74 26.05
CA ARG A 22 -6.83 1.98 25.05
C ARG A 22 -6.14 1.89 23.69
N MET A 23 -4.99 2.54 23.55
CA MET A 23 -4.19 2.46 22.35
C MET A 23 -3.33 1.21 22.36
N THR A 24 -3.31 0.52 21.27
CA THR A 24 -2.42 -0.61 20.99
C THR A 24 -1.65 -0.35 19.72
N TYR A 25 -0.40 -0.78 19.71
CA TYR A 25 0.49 -0.64 18.57
C TYR A 25 0.95 -2.02 18.13
N SER A 26 1.17 -2.20 16.85
CA SER A 26 1.70 -3.43 16.31
C SER A 26 2.65 -3.17 15.13
N TRP A 27 3.66 -4.02 15.05
CA TRP A 27 4.40 -4.27 13.82
C TRP A 27 3.78 -5.47 13.12
N GLU A 28 3.54 -5.36 11.84
CA GLU A 28 2.93 -6.41 11.04
C GLU A 28 3.80 -6.70 9.83
N PHE A 29 4.01 -7.98 9.55
CA PHE A 29 4.75 -8.45 8.39
C PHE A 29 3.78 -9.21 7.50
N VAL A 30 3.52 -8.66 6.33
CA VAL A 30 2.54 -9.20 5.38
C VAL A 30 3.29 -9.78 4.20
N ALA A 31 3.03 -11.05 3.89
CA ALA A 31 3.45 -11.69 2.66
C ALA A 31 2.21 -11.90 1.78
N GLY A 32 2.26 -11.45 0.54
CA GLY A 32 1.16 -11.56 -0.42
C GLY A 32 1.53 -12.39 -1.64
N VAL A 33 0.55 -13.18 -2.12
CA VAL A 33 0.66 -13.89 -3.39
C VAL A 33 -0.54 -13.51 -4.25
N GLY A 34 -0.27 -12.90 -5.39
CA GLY A 34 -1.31 -12.47 -6.32
C GLY A 34 -2.03 -13.64 -6.97
N VAL A 35 -3.35 -13.51 -7.04
CA VAL A 35 -4.24 -14.44 -7.72
C VAL A 35 -4.66 -13.80 -9.03
N GLY A 36 -3.93 -14.04 -10.11
CA GLY A 36 -4.19 -13.37 -11.39
C GLY A 36 -3.39 -13.94 -12.56
N LYS A 37 -3.28 -13.16 -13.64
CA LYS A 37 -2.64 -13.58 -14.89
C LYS A 37 -1.12 -13.77 -14.83
N GLY A 38 -0.50 -13.73 -13.64
CA GLY A 38 0.91 -14.00 -13.40
C GLY A 38 1.22 -14.09 -11.91
N PRO A 39 2.27 -14.81 -11.50
CA PRO A 39 2.67 -14.86 -10.11
C PRO A 39 3.11 -13.45 -9.67
N GLN A 40 2.45 -12.96 -8.66
CA GLN A 40 2.78 -11.71 -8.01
C GLN A 40 3.09 -12.03 -6.55
N VAL A 41 4.24 -11.59 -6.09
CA VAL A 41 4.63 -11.74 -4.69
C VAL A 41 4.89 -10.37 -4.10
N SER A 42 4.51 -10.20 -2.84
CA SER A 42 4.77 -8.97 -2.10
C SER A 42 5.18 -9.24 -0.67
N ILE A 43 5.97 -8.35 -0.11
CA ILE A 43 6.33 -8.32 1.30
C ILE A 43 6.11 -6.88 1.78
N THR A 44 5.35 -6.74 2.88
CA THR A 44 4.98 -5.43 3.41
C THR A 44 5.18 -5.42 4.92
N PRO A 45 6.27 -4.85 5.45
CA PRO A 45 6.32 -4.43 6.84
C PRO A 45 5.40 -3.22 7.05
N GLU A 46 4.58 -3.29 8.11
CA GLU A 46 3.59 -2.27 8.45
C GLU A 46 3.66 -1.92 9.93
N PHE A 47 3.37 -0.67 10.24
CA PHE A 47 3.12 -0.19 11.60
C PHE A 47 1.66 0.20 11.72
N VAL A 48 0.98 -0.30 12.75
CA VAL A 48 -0.45 -0.05 12.96
C VAL A 48 -0.69 0.42 14.37
N ALA A 49 -1.45 1.51 14.50
CA ALA A 49 -1.98 2.02 15.76
C ALA A 49 -3.49 1.80 15.79
N GLN A 50 -4.01 1.23 16.88
CA GLN A 50 -5.44 0.95 17.05
C GLN A 50 -5.94 1.48 18.39
N TYR A 51 -7.16 1.97 18.42
CA TYR A 51 -7.89 2.38 19.60
C TYR A 51 -9.03 1.41 19.89
N ASP A 52 -9.09 0.90 21.13
CA ASP A 52 -10.16 0.01 21.56
C ASP A 52 -11.41 0.80 21.93
N LEU A 53 -12.48 0.59 21.16
CA LEU A 53 -13.80 1.20 21.36
C LEU A 53 -14.64 0.46 22.43
N GLY A 54 -14.17 -0.71 22.88
CA GLY A 54 -14.91 -1.60 23.77
C GLY A 54 -15.76 -2.62 23.00
N ALA A 55 -16.30 -3.58 23.73
CA ALA A 55 -17.10 -4.70 23.20
C ALA A 55 -16.40 -5.53 22.09
N GLY A 56 -15.07 -5.41 21.95
CA GLY A 56 -14.27 -6.07 20.93
C GLY A 56 -14.07 -5.27 19.66
N PHE A 57 -14.65 -4.06 19.54
CA PHE A 57 -14.46 -3.20 18.39
C PHE A 57 -13.19 -2.34 18.52
N ARG A 58 -12.50 -2.17 17.41
CA ARG A 58 -11.29 -1.36 17.32
C ARG A 58 -11.31 -0.54 16.03
N ILE A 59 -10.75 0.66 16.12
CA ILE A 59 -10.48 1.50 14.96
C ILE A 59 -9.01 1.87 14.96
N GLY A 60 -8.38 1.94 13.80
CA GLY A 60 -6.97 2.24 13.73
C GLY A 60 -6.56 2.82 12.40
N ALA A 61 -5.27 3.11 12.32
CA ALA A 61 -4.61 3.50 11.09
C ALA A 61 -3.25 2.81 11.00
N GLY A 62 -2.80 2.59 9.79
CA GLY A 62 -1.50 1.98 9.53
C GLY A 62 -0.79 2.60 8.35
N VAL A 63 0.51 2.39 8.35
CA VAL A 63 1.39 2.74 7.26
C VAL A 63 2.43 1.64 7.10
N GLY A 64 2.83 1.38 5.87
CA GLY A 64 3.83 0.36 5.59
C GLY A 64 4.73 0.73 4.42
N THR A 65 5.60 -0.19 4.08
CA THR A 65 6.42 -0.13 2.87
C THR A 65 6.27 -1.47 2.16
N ARG A 66 5.68 -1.46 0.97
CA ARG A 66 5.43 -2.68 0.22
C ARG A 66 6.43 -2.83 -0.91
N PHE A 67 7.12 -3.95 -0.90
CA PHE A 67 7.93 -4.44 -1.99
C PHE A 67 7.14 -5.50 -2.73
N ALA A 68 6.83 -5.25 -3.98
CA ALA A 68 6.06 -6.19 -4.80
C ALA A 68 6.74 -6.41 -6.14
N ARG A 69 6.45 -7.57 -6.73
CA ARG A 69 6.89 -7.92 -8.09
C ARG A 69 5.69 -8.33 -8.92
N PRO A 70 4.89 -7.36 -9.38
CA PRO A 70 3.77 -7.63 -10.26
C PRO A 70 4.22 -8.08 -11.65
N CYS A 71 3.38 -8.88 -12.30
CA CYS A 71 3.52 -9.24 -13.70
C CYS A 71 2.61 -8.37 -14.55
N LEU A 72 3.17 -7.48 -15.32
CA LEU A 72 2.43 -6.65 -16.27
C LEU A 72 2.25 -7.38 -17.59
N GLN A 73 1.03 -7.38 -18.11
CA GLN A 73 0.76 -7.77 -19.49
C GLN A 73 0.49 -6.52 -20.30
N TYR A 74 1.25 -6.32 -21.34
CA TYR A 74 1.03 -5.22 -22.28
C TYR A 74 1.03 -5.73 -23.73
N ILE A 75 0.39 -4.97 -24.60
CA ILE A 75 0.37 -5.25 -26.02
C ILE A 75 1.47 -4.40 -26.65
N THR A 76 2.45 -5.05 -27.24
CA THR A 76 3.51 -4.38 -27.98
C THR A 76 2.96 -3.71 -29.24
N ARG A 77 3.70 -2.74 -29.79
CA ARG A 77 3.34 -2.03 -31.03
C ARG A 77 3.02 -2.97 -32.20
N ASN A 78 3.56 -4.18 -32.20
CA ASN A 78 3.34 -5.21 -33.23
C ASN A 78 2.13 -6.12 -32.91
N GLY A 79 1.29 -5.78 -31.92
CA GLY A 79 0.14 -6.58 -31.50
C GLY A 79 0.48 -7.82 -30.68
N SER A 80 1.75 -8.09 -30.41
CA SER A 80 2.19 -9.22 -29.60
C SER A 80 1.92 -8.95 -28.13
N LYS A 81 1.43 -9.97 -27.39
CA LYS A 81 1.29 -9.91 -25.94
C LYS A 81 2.64 -10.16 -25.28
N SER A 82 3.18 -9.18 -24.60
CA SER A 82 4.37 -9.33 -23.78
C SER A 82 4.04 -9.36 -22.31
N ARG A 83 4.86 -10.05 -21.52
CA ARG A 83 4.79 -10.09 -20.08
C ARG A 83 6.11 -9.62 -19.52
N ASP A 84 6.06 -8.69 -18.60
CA ASP A 84 7.25 -8.20 -17.95
C ASP A 84 7.03 -8.16 -16.43
N PHE A 85 8.09 -8.43 -15.67
CA PHE A 85 8.08 -8.33 -14.22
C PHE A 85 8.74 -7.03 -13.83
N CYS A 86 8.00 -6.18 -13.16
CA CYS A 86 8.49 -4.92 -12.62
C CYS A 86 8.71 -5.06 -11.11
N ASN A 87 9.68 -4.34 -10.58
CA ASN A 87 9.77 -4.17 -9.14
C ASN A 87 8.94 -2.95 -8.77
N GLU A 88 8.09 -3.13 -7.78
CA GLU A 88 7.23 -2.07 -7.24
C GLU A 88 7.66 -1.78 -5.81
N LEU A 89 7.76 -0.50 -5.51
CA LEU A 89 7.92 0.01 -4.16
C LEU A 89 6.80 1.02 -3.92
N ASP A 90 5.92 0.73 -2.98
CA ASP A 90 4.88 1.66 -2.58
C ASP A 90 4.74 1.78 -1.06
N ILE A 91 4.04 2.83 -0.65
CA ILE A 91 3.74 3.14 0.75
C ILE A 91 2.24 3.02 0.93
N PRO A 92 1.71 1.89 1.43
CA PRO A 92 0.32 1.77 1.82
C PRO A 92 0.05 2.61 3.07
N VAL A 93 -1.00 3.44 3.00
CA VAL A 93 -1.56 4.17 4.12
C VAL A 93 -3.03 3.80 4.23
N PHE A 94 -3.49 3.39 5.40
CA PHE A 94 -4.83 2.83 5.54
C PHE A 94 -5.47 3.11 6.89
N MET A 95 -6.79 3.04 6.89
CA MET A 95 -7.62 2.94 8.08
C MET A 95 -8.00 1.48 8.31
N ARG A 96 -8.12 1.09 9.57
CA ARG A 96 -8.50 -0.26 9.99
C ARG A 96 -9.75 -0.21 10.86
N LEU A 97 -10.72 -1.06 10.54
CA LEU A 97 -11.80 -1.45 11.43
C LEU A 97 -11.56 -2.88 11.90
N GLY A 98 -11.57 -3.10 13.19
CA GLY A 98 -11.32 -4.41 13.78
C GLY A 98 -12.45 -4.84 14.70
N TYR A 99 -12.74 -6.13 14.70
CA TYR A 99 -13.61 -6.77 15.67
C TYR A 99 -12.99 -8.10 16.10
N GLY A 100 -12.95 -8.35 17.39
CA GLY A 100 -12.47 -9.64 17.88
C GLY A 100 -12.53 -9.74 19.38
N LYS A 101 -12.92 -10.93 19.84
CA LYS A 101 -12.91 -11.34 21.23
C LYS A 101 -11.97 -12.53 21.36
N GLU A 102 -11.27 -12.59 22.52
CA GLU A 102 -10.37 -13.68 22.85
C GLU A 102 -9.31 -13.99 21.78
N LYS A 103 -9.43 -15.16 21.13
CA LYS A 103 -8.40 -15.68 20.19
C LYS A 103 -8.63 -15.28 18.74
N LEU A 104 -9.89 -15.11 18.33
CA LEU A 104 -10.24 -14.81 16.95
C LEU A 104 -10.52 -13.32 16.77
N TYR A 105 -10.11 -12.77 15.62
CA TYR A 105 -10.44 -11.41 15.23
C TYR A 105 -10.61 -11.30 13.72
N ALA A 106 -11.34 -10.29 13.31
CA ALA A 106 -11.45 -9.87 11.93
C ALA A 106 -11.07 -8.40 11.81
N ASN A 107 -10.37 -8.04 10.75
CA ASN A 107 -10.05 -6.66 10.41
C ASN A 107 -10.49 -6.37 8.98
N LEU A 108 -10.77 -5.10 8.72
CA LEU A 108 -10.97 -4.56 7.39
C LEU A 108 -10.05 -3.34 7.26
N ASP A 109 -9.06 -3.46 6.41
CA ASP A 109 -8.20 -2.35 6.03
C ASP A 109 -8.72 -1.73 4.74
N ALA A 110 -8.76 -0.40 4.69
CA ALA A 110 -9.08 0.35 3.49
C ALA A 110 -8.14 1.54 3.37
N GLY A 111 -7.51 1.70 2.22
CA GLY A 111 -6.48 2.70 2.08
C GLY A 111 -6.03 2.97 0.65
N TYR A 112 -4.92 3.64 0.56
CA TYR A 112 -4.28 4.03 -0.69
C TYR A 112 -2.80 3.68 -0.67
N ALA A 113 -2.33 3.04 -1.72
CA ALA A 113 -0.92 2.76 -1.93
C ALA A 113 -0.31 3.88 -2.78
N ILE A 114 0.71 4.54 -2.25
CA ILE A 114 1.43 5.64 -2.91
C ILE A 114 2.71 5.06 -3.48
N GLY A 115 2.93 5.19 -4.79
CA GLY A 115 4.16 4.74 -5.43
C GLY A 115 5.37 5.50 -4.90
N ALA A 116 6.25 4.82 -4.20
CA ALA A 116 7.41 5.43 -3.54
C ALA A 116 8.50 5.84 -4.53
N LEU A 117 8.61 5.16 -5.67
CA LEU A 117 9.55 5.56 -6.73
C LEU A 117 9.21 6.93 -7.32
N ALA A 118 7.94 7.35 -7.29
CA ALA A 118 7.52 8.69 -7.65
C ALA A 118 8.02 9.76 -6.69
N LEU A 119 8.18 9.41 -5.40
CA LEU A 119 8.70 10.32 -4.37
C LEU A 119 10.21 10.44 -4.41
N PHE A 120 10.89 9.46 -4.98
CA PHE A 120 12.35 9.37 -5.12
C PHE A 120 12.74 9.36 -6.61
N ASP A 121 12.24 10.30 -7.38
CA ASP A 121 12.71 10.52 -8.75
C ASP A 121 14.19 10.97 -8.71
N TRP A 122 15.03 10.01 -8.39
CA TRP A 122 16.46 10.16 -8.50
C TRP A 122 16.79 10.02 -9.98
N GLY A 123 16.82 11.13 -10.69
CA GLY A 123 17.21 11.27 -12.08
C GLY A 123 18.60 10.72 -12.43
N TRP A 124 18.92 9.54 -11.93
CA TRP A 124 20.24 8.91 -12.02
C TRP A 124 20.21 7.48 -12.55
N ILE A 125 19.21 7.10 -13.33
CA ILE A 125 19.28 5.84 -14.06
C ILE A 125 19.69 6.16 -15.50
N PRO A 126 20.98 5.91 -15.88
CA PRO A 126 21.40 6.05 -17.26
C PRO A 126 20.64 5.01 -18.08
N GLY A 127 19.82 5.45 -19.02
CA GLY A 127 19.11 4.56 -19.93
C GLY A 127 17.62 4.80 -20.11
N GLY A 128 17.06 5.85 -19.51
CA GLY A 128 15.71 6.36 -19.86
C GLY A 128 14.55 5.38 -19.64
N ARG A 129 14.71 4.33 -18.84
CA ARG A 129 13.58 3.49 -18.39
C ARG A 129 13.00 4.10 -17.13
N THR A 130 11.99 4.93 -17.27
CA THR A 130 11.09 5.28 -16.18
C THR A 130 10.36 4.01 -15.78
N GLU A 131 10.65 3.51 -14.57
CA GLU A 131 9.88 2.39 -14.02
C GLU A 131 8.43 2.84 -13.79
N PRO A 132 7.44 1.97 -14.07
CA PRO A 132 6.05 2.32 -13.89
C PRO A 132 5.75 2.63 -12.42
N ILE A 133 5.00 3.70 -12.20
CA ILE A 133 4.56 4.13 -10.88
C ILE A 133 3.20 3.52 -10.62
N TYR A 134 3.06 2.85 -9.47
CA TYR A 134 1.83 2.23 -9.03
C TYR A 134 1.21 3.07 -7.91
N ASN A 135 -0.01 3.55 -8.15
CA ASN A 135 -0.80 4.20 -7.13
C ASN A 135 -2.20 3.61 -7.16
N GLY A 136 -2.81 3.36 -6.01
CA GLY A 136 -4.16 2.84 -6.06
C GLY A 136 -4.84 2.64 -4.73
N PHE A 137 -6.16 2.57 -4.80
CA PHE A 137 -6.99 2.21 -3.67
C PHE A 137 -6.94 0.71 -3.42
N PHE A 138 -6.99 0.35 -2.16
CA PHE A 138 -7.10 -1.05 -1.77
C PHE A 138 -8.06 -1.25 -0.61
N VAL A 139 -8.58 -2.47 -0.55
CA VAL A 139 -9.35 -3.00 0.58
C VAL A 139 -8.80 -4.38 0.89
N GLU A 140 -8.63 -4.68 2.19
CA GLU A 140 -8.12 -5.97 2.64
C GLU A 140 -8.93 -6.47 3.85
N PRO A 141 -9.99 -7.28 3.64
CA PRO A 141 -10.60 -8.06 4.71
C PRO A 141 -9.63 -9.15 5.20
N GLN A 142 -9.59 -9.34 6.52
CA GLN A 142 -8.66 -10.25 7.19
C GLN A 142 -9.37 -11.00 8.31
N VAL A 143 -8.96 -12.25 8.52
CA VAL A 143 -9.34 -13.06 9.69
C VAL A 143 -8.06 -13.55 10.35
N GLY A 144 -7.95 -13.33 11.65
CA GLY A 144 -6.74 -13.63 12.38
C GLY A 144 -6.97 -14.41 13.66
N TRP A 145 -5.90 -15.06 14.10
CA TRP A 145 -5.83 -15.85 15.33
C TRP A 145 -4.65 -15.39 16.18
N ARG A 146 -4.91 -15.10 17.45
CA ARG A 146 -3.87 -14.81 18.44
C ARG A 146 -3.17 -16.08 18.84
N VAL A 147 -1.89 -16.20 18.50
CA VAL A 147 -1.04 -17.37 18.82
C VAL A 147 -0.26 -17.18 20.12
N GLY A 148 -0.16 -15.96 20.61
CA GLY A 148 0.50 -15.59 21.86
C GLY A 148 -0.09 -14.35 22.49
N ARG A 149 0.50 -13.92 23.62
CA ARG A 149 0.04 -12.70 24.32
C ARG A 149 0.21 -11.43 23.46
N ARG A 150 1.26 -11.40 22.62
CA ARG A 150 1.62 -10.25 21.78
C ARG A 150 1.77 -10.61 20.30
N SER A 151 1.35 -11.80 19.91
CA SER A 151 1.51 -12.26 18.52
C SER A 151 0.23 -12.87 17.99
N ALA A 152 0.02 -12.66 16.71
CA ALA A 152 -1.10 -13.22 15.96
C ALA A 152 -0.71 -13.57 14.53
N LEU A 153 -1.47 -14.44 13.91
CA LEU A 153 -1.44 -14.76 12.49
C LEU A 153 -2.77 -14.38 11.88
N ALA A 154 -2.76 -13.82 10.67
CA ALA A 154 -3.99 -13.55 9.92
C ALA A 154 -3.84 -13.92 8.46
N LEU A 155 -4.96 -14.29 7.87
CA LEU A 155 -5.14 -14.45 6.44
C LEU A 155 -6.02 -13.31 5.93
N GLY A 156 -5.62 -12.71 4.81
CA GLY A 156 -6.34 -11.63 4.18
C GLY A 156 -6.53 -11.85 2.69
N LEU A 157 -7.40 -11.06 2.12
CA LEU A 157 -7.59 -10.93 0.68
C LEU A 157 -7.41 -9.46 0.31
N LEU A 158 -6.23 -9.12 -0.19
CA LEU A 158 -5.95 -7.80 -0.72
C LEU A 158 -6.64 -7.64 -2.07
N ILE A 159 -7.46 -6.62 -2.20
CA ILE A 159 -8.10 -6.22 -3.45
C ILE A 159 -7.63 -4.80 -3.74
N GLN A 160 -6.78 -4.66 -4.75
CA GLN A 160 -6.20 -3.36 -5.12
C GLN A 160 -6.54 -3.00 -6.56
N GLN A 161 -6.95 -1.75 -6.77
CA GLN A 161 -7.04 -1.14 -8.07
C GLN A 161 -5.96 -0.08 -8.17
N SER A 162 -4.96 -0.33 -9.01
CA SER A 162 -3.83 0.56 -9.21
C SER A 162 -3.89 1.21 -10.58
N THR A 163 -3.45 2.46 -10.64
CA THR A 163 -3.17 3.15 -11.88
C THR A 163 -1.67 3.11 -12.11
N VAL A 164 -1.26 2.49 -13.21
CA VAL A 164 0.13 2.40 -13.61
C VAL A 164 0.39 3.44 -14.68
N SER A 165 1.29 4.36 -14.43
CA SER A 165 1.73 5.36 -15.41
C SER A 165 3.13 5.00 -15.89
N ASN A 166 3.28 4.76 -17.18
CA ASN A 166 4.56 4.49 -17.81
C ASN A 166 4.92 5.66 -18.74
N HIS A 167 6.06 6.28 -18.49
CA HIS A 167 6.63 7.30 -19.34
C HIS A 167 7.45 6.63 -20.44
N VAL A 168 7.02 6.74 -21.67
CA VAL A 168 7.74 6.23 -22.84
C VAL A 168 8.35 7.41 -23.58
N THR A 169 9.67 7.46 -23.58
CA THR A 169 10.41 8.43 -24.39
C THR A 169 10.72 7.81 -25.74
N THR A 170 10.21 8.40 -26.79
CA THR A 170 10.48 7.95 -28.18
C THR A 170 11.33 9.00 -28.88
N GLU A 171 12.51 8.60 -29.32
CA GLU A 171 13.39 9.43 -30.12
C GLU A 171 13.04 9.28 -31.60
N TYR A 172 12.88 10.40 -32.31
CA TYR A 172 12.64 10.44 -33.76
C TYR A 172 13.81 11.15 -34.44
N GLY A 173 14.36 10.52 -35.48
CA GLY A 173 15.50 11.03 -36.22
C GLY A 173 16.85 10.57 -35.68
N THR A 174 17.92 11.09 -36.29
CA THR A 174 19.29 10.82 -35.87
C THR A 174 19.82 11.98 -35.02
N TRP A 175 20.52 11.69 -33.98
CA TRP A 175 21.12 12.71 -33.09
C TRP A 175 22.05 13.63 -33.92
N GLY A 176 21.82 14.94 -33.84
CA GLY A 176 22.54 15.95 -34.62
C GLY A 176 21.83 16.37 -35.92
N ASP A 177 20.72 15.75 -36.31
CA ASP A 177 19.87 16.19 -37.39
C ASP A 177 18.88 17.27 -36.93
N PRO A 178 18.61 18.35 -37.70
CA PRO A 178 17.58 19.33 -37.38
C PRO A 178 16.18 18.76 -37.19
N SER A 179 15.91 17.55 -37.68
CA SER A 179 14.65 16.82 -37.54
C SER A 179 14.59 15.96 -36.24
N TYR A 180 15.67 15.89 -35.46
CA TYR A 180 15.70 15.14 -34.22
C TYR A 180 14.69 15.71 -33.21
N SER A 181 13.79 14.87 -32.76
CA SER A 181 12.82 15.26 -31.73
C SER A 181 12.62 14.13 -30.75
N ILE A 182 12.47 14.50 -29.48
CA ILE A 182 12.13 13.60 -28.38
C ILE A 182 10.65 13.81 -28.07
N ARG A 183 9.88 12.73 -28.12
CA ARG A 183 8.47 12.74 -27.71
C ARG A 183 8.29 11.90 -26.47
N GLU A 184 7.79 12.53 -25.44
CA GLU A 184 7.35 11.82 -24.22
C GLU A 184 5.87 11.47 -24.34
N GLU A 185 5.55 10.20 -24.18
CA GLU A 185 4.18 9.71 -24.10
C GLU A 185 3.97 9.07 -22.74
N VAL A 186 2.91 9.51 -22.03
CA VAL A 186 2.49 8.90 -20.76
C VAL A 186 1.37 7.92 -21.06
N ASN A 187 1.66 6.64 -20.90
CA ASN A 187 0.66 5.59 -21.02
C ASN A 187 0.12 5.26 -19.63
N THR A 188 -1.18 5.40 -19.43
CA THR A 188 -1.85 5.10 -18.15
C THR A 188 -2.66 3.82 -18.31
N LEU A 189 -2.42 2.86 -17.43
CA LEU A 189 -3.11 1.59 -17.39
C LEU A 189 -3.74 1.37 -16.01
N ASN A 190 -5.01 1.02 -15.96
CA ASN A 190 -5.66 0.58 -14.74
C ASN A 190 -5.48 -0.93 -14.56
N VAL A 191 -4.91 -1.34 -13.43
CA VAL A 191 -4.62 -2.74 -13.11
C VAL A 191 -5.39 -3.13 -11.86
N PHE A 192 -6.11 -4.24 -11.95
CA PHE A 192 -6.77 -4.86 -10.80
C PHE A 192 -5.94 -6.05 -10.30
N THR A 193 -5.58 -6.02 -9.02
CA THR A 193 -4.64 -6.96 -8.44
C THR A 193 -5.22 -7.60 -7.17
N PRO A 194 -5.87 -8.77 -7.28
CA PRO A 194 -6.24 -9.54 -6.10
C PRO A 194 -5.05 -10.37 -5.61
N ALA A 195 -4.85 -10.41 -4.29
CA ALA A 195 -3.79 -11.21 -3.66
C ALA A 195 -4.28 -11.84 -2.35
N VAL A 196 -3.89 -13.09 -2.11
CA VAL A 196 -4.03 -13.71 -0.79
C VAL A 196 -2.84 -13.27 0.06
N THR A 197 -3.09 -12.83 1.28
CA THR A 197 -2.06 -12.34 2.20
C THR A 197 -1.99 -13.22 3.45
N LEU A 198 -0.76 -13.44 3.91
CA LEU A 198 -0.46 -13.99 5.22
C LEU A 198 0.22 -12.91 6.04
N ARG A 199 -0.30 -12.64 7.23
CA ARG A 199 0.15 -11.56 8.10
C ARG A 199 0.61 -12.12 9.43
N TYR A 200 1.80 -11.73 9.88
CA TYR A 200 2.29 -11.96 11.23
C TYR A 200 2.28 -10.65 11.99
N VAL A 201 1.62 -10.63 13.14
CA VAL A 201 1.40 -9.44 13.96
C VAL A 201 2.19 -9.56 15.26
N LEU A 202 2.97 -8.53 15.58
CA LEU A 202 3.66 -8.32 16.84
C LEU A 202 3.08 -7.08 17.53
N GLY A 203 2.30 -7.27 18.59
CA GLY A 203 1.69 -6.18 19.35
C GLY A 203 2.53 -5.76 20.57
N PHE A 204 2.35 -4.50 20.98
CA PHE A 204 2.99 -3.89 22.16
C PHE A 204 1.96 -3.49 23.20
#